data_bdbaf58758546308e341a1b5c14a8d08
#
_entry.id   bdbaf58758546308e341a1b5c14a8d08
#
_cell.length_a   1.000
_cell.length_b   1.000
_cell.length_c   1.000
_cell.angle_alpha   90.00
_cell.angle_beta   90.00
_cell.angle_gamma   90.00
#
_symmetry.space_group_name_H-M   'P 1'
#
loop_
_entity.id
_entity.type
_entity.pdbx_description
1 polymer ?
#
loop_
_entity_poly.entity_id
_entity_poly.type
_entity_poly.pdbx_seq_one_letter_code
_entity_poly.pdbx_strand_id
1 'polypeptide(L)'
;AKPYIPTGELSRGSLSPKTPEETWRIIWQGCWPEVAEDTPKNRNIFFQSLLQTYIERDVILTGIRNLSDFRKFLTVLASRIGQEFQLNAVAAEVGVATQTAKQWLSIAESSGIIYLLPPFFENVGKTVIKRPKLFFTDTGFAAWLCKIPSPEALSKVYNNGSFFENFVVMELLKSWIHNGEEPYFYYYRDTRFNEIDLLIFDGTHYHPIEIKTSDSPQAGMIKAFDCIKGNTVKRGSGALICLTPKARYLSSDVVAHSIWDI
;
A
#
# COMPACT_ATOMS: atom_id res chain seq x y z
N ALA A 1 -11.77 17.17 2.47
CA ALA A 1 -10.63 16.91 3.35
C ALA A 1 -9.37 17.48 2.70
N LYS A 2 -8.32 17.80 3.45
CA LYS A 2 -7.01 18.21 2.91
C LYS A 2 -6.14 16.96 2.69
N PRO A 3 -5.10 17.02 1.82
CA PRO A 3 -4.11 15.95 1.75
C PRO A 3 -3.52 15.67 3.13
N TYR A 4 -3.40 14.39 3.49
CA TYR A 4 -2.83 14.04 4.78
C TYR A 4 -1.32 14.29 4.82
N ILE A 5 -0.89 15.01 5.83
CA ILE A 5 0.51 15.21 6.21
C ILE A 5 0.58 15.12 7.74
N PRO A 6 1.53 14.33 8.32
CA PRO A 6 1.72 14.31 9.77
C PRO A 6 2.02 15.71 10.34
N THR A 7 1.23 16.14 11.30
CA THR A 7 1.41 17.46 11.95
C THR A 7 2.25 17.37 13.22
N GLY A 8 2.41 16.17 13.78
CA GLY A 8 2.99 15.97 15.11
C GLY A 8 2.05 16.34 16.26
N GLU A 9 0.79 16.63 15.95
CA GLU A 9 -0.25 16.96 16.93
C GLU A 9 -1.27 15.83 17.06
N LEU A 10 -1.86 15.68 18.24
CA LEU A 10 -2.96 14.75 18.43
C LEU A 10 -4.18 15.22 17.61
N SER A 11 -4.66 14.35 16.73
CA SER A 11 -5.95 14.59 16.07
C SER A 11 -7.09 14.59 17.11
N ARG A 12 -8.21 15.22 16.77
CA ARG A 12 -9.41 15.20 17.62
C ARG A 12 -10.09 13.83 17.69
N GLY A 13 -9.51 12.83 17.02
CA GLY A 13 -10.06 11.50 16.85
C GLY A 13 -11.11 11.43 15.74
N SER A 14 -11.38 10.22 15.28
CA SER A 14 -12.41 9.97 14.27
C SER A 14 -13.81 10.19 14.84
N LEU A 15 -14.68 10.80 14.05
CA LEU A 15 -16.12 10.89 14.35
C LEU A 15 -16.80 9.51 14.27
N SER A 16 -16.17 8.54 13.60
CA SER A 16 -16.67 7.17 13.42
C SER A 16 -15.49 6.19 13.55
N PRO A 17 -14.93 6.01 14.76
CA PRO A 17 -13.84 5.09 14.99
C PRO A 17 -14.29 3.67 14.64
N LYS A 18 -13.41 2.90 14.00
CA LYS A 18 -13.66 1.50 13.66
C LYS A 18 -12.79 0.58 14.50
N THR A 19 -13.34 -0.57 14.84
CA THR A 19 -12.60 -1.62 15.54
C THR A 19 -11.57 -2.27 14.61
N PRO A 20 -10.57 -2.99 15.14
CA PRO A 20 -9.67 -3.79 14.32
C PRO A 20 -10.42 -4.77 13.41
N GLU A 21 -11.49 -5.42 13.90
CA GLU A 21 -12.30 -6.37 13.14
C GLU A 21 -13.01 -5.67 11.97
N GLU A 22 -13.59 -4.50 12.20
CA GLU A 22 -14.21 -3.69 11.14
C GLU A 22 -13.17 -3.24 10.10
N THR A 23 -11.98 -2.87 10.56
CA THR A 23 -10.85 -2.51 9.68
C THR A 23 -10.47 -3.69 8.79
N TRP A 24 -10.27 -4.90 9.35
CA TRP A 24 -9.96 -6.08 8.57
C TRP A 24 -11.08 -6.48 7.60
N ARG A 25 -12.33 -6.24 7.99
CA ARG A 25 -13.48 -6.44 7.09
C ARG A 25 -13.38 -5.53 5.87
N ILE A 26 -13.07 -4.24 6.06
CA ILE A 26 -12.93 -3.29 4.96
C ILE A 26 -11.75 -3.67 4.06
N ILE A 27 -10.59 -4.00 4.63
CA ILE A 27 -9.41 -4.43 3.88
C ILE A 27 -9.72 -5.67 3.02
N TRP A 28 -10.44 -6.64 3.59
CA TRP A 28 -10.81 -7.86 2.87
C TRP A 28 -11.88 -7.62 1.81
N GLN A 29 -12.87 -6.80 2.12
CA GLN A 29 -13.99 -6.50 1.21
C GLN A 29 -13.53 -5.68 0.01
N GLY A 30 -12.63 -4.72 0.22
CA GLY A 30 -12.22 -3.73 -0.77
C GLY A 30 -13.02 -2.45 -0.66
N CYS A 31 -12.62 -1.47 -1.47
CA CYS A 31 -13.15 -0.11 -1.44
C CYS A 31 -13.98 0.24 -2.68
N TRP A 32 -14.24 -0.71 -3.58
CA TRP A 32 -15.14 -0.50 -4.71
C TRP A 32 -16.57 -0.27 -4.21
N PRO A 33 -17.29 0.76 -4.70
CA PRO A 33 -18.66 1.05 -4.24
C PRO A 33 -19.59 -0.16 -4.35
N GLU A 34 -19.46 -0.95 -5.42
CA GLU A 34 -20.30 -2.13 -5.69
C GLU A 34 -20.09 -3.27 -4.69
N VAL A 35 -18.99 -3.29 -3.98
CA VAL A 35 -18.70 -4.33 -2.98
C VAL A 35 -18.66 -3.79 -1.55
N ALA A 36 -18.53 -2.48 -1.36
CA ALA A 36 -18.38 -1.87 -0.03
C ALA A 36 -19.60 -2.08 0.87
N GLU A 37 -20.80 -2.15 0.27
CA GLU A 37 -22.08 -2.29 0.98
C GLU A 37 -22.71 -3.68 0.81
N ASP A 38 -22.04 -4.62 0.11
CA ASP A 38 -22.68 -5.82 -0.40
C ASP A 38 -22.22 -7.12 0.30
N THR A 39 -22.90 -8.22 -0.02
CA THR A 39 -22.61 -9.55 0.56
C THR A 39 -21.33 -10.14 -0.03
N PRO A 40 -20.65 -11.09 0.67
CA PRO A 40 -19.48 -11.79 0.15
C PRO A 40 -19.71 -12.49 -1.19
N LYS A 41 -20.94 -12.93 -1.47
CA LYS A 41 -21.30 -13.56 -2.75
C LYS A 41 -21.16 -12.56 -3.89
N ASN A 42 -21.71 -11.36 -3.74
CA ASN A 42 -21.66 -10.32 -4.77
C ASN A 42 -20.22 -9.83 -4.99
N ARG A 43 -19.41 -9.74 -3.93
CA ARG A 43 -17.97 -9.45 -4.01
C ARG A 43 -17.24 -10.40 -4.97
N ASN A 44 -17.47 -11.71 -4.86
CA ASN A 44 -16.81 -12.68 -5.72
C ASN A 44 -17.25 -12.55 -7.18
N ILE A 45 -18.56 -12.34 -7.43
CA ILE A 45 -19.10 -12.10 -8.77
C ILE A 45 -18.51 -10.80 -9.34
N PHE A 46 -18.44 -9.74 -8.54
CA PHE A 46 -17.89 -8.46 -8.95
C PHE A 46 -16.41 -8.59 -9.38
N PHE A 47 -15.53 -9.15 -8.54
CA PHE A 47 -14.12 -9.27 -8.89
C PHE A 47 -13.88 -10.23 -10.06
N GLN A 48 -14.69 -11.28 -10.19
CA GLN A 48 -14.64 -12.15 -11.37
C GLN A 48 -15.01 -11.37 -12.63
N SER A 49 -16.08 -10.58 -12.60
CA SER A 49 -16.50 -9.75 -13.72
C SER A 49 -15.49 -8.66 -14.04
N LEU A 50 -14.94 -7.98 -13.02
CA LEU A 50 -13.88 -6.98 -13.17
C LEU A 50 -12.68 -7.56 -13.91
N LEU A 51 -12.21 -8.75 -13.50
CA LEU A 51 -11.11 -9.42 -14.17
C LEU A 51 -11.44 -9.76 -15.61
N GLN A 52 -12.60 -10.37 -15.87
CA GLN A 52 -12.98 -10.85 -17.21
C GLN A 52 -13.32 -9.72 -18.18
N THR A 53 -14.07 -8.71 -17.74
CA THR A 53 -14.64 -7.72 -18.65
C THR A 53 -13.77 -6.46 -18.79
N TYR A 54 -13.00 -6.11 -17.78
CA TYR A 54 -12.17 -4.91 -17.78
C TYR A 54 -10.71 -5.24 -18.08
N ILE A 55 -10.11 -6.03 -17.21
CA ILE A 55 -8.68 -6.27 -17.24
C ILE A 55 -8.27 -7.13 -18.42
N GLU A 56 -8.99 -8.23 -18.69
CA GLU A 56 -8.66 -9.13 -19.79
C GLU A 56 -8.94 -8.50 -21.15
N ARG A 57 -9.93 -7.64 -21.26
CA ARG A 57 -10.19 -6.88 -22.48
C ARG A 57 -8.98 -5.99 -22.83
N ASP A 58 -8.44 -5.25 -21.88
CA ASP A 58 -7.30 -4.36 -22.10
C ASP A 58 -6.06 -5.17 -22.47
N VAL A 59 -5.88 -6.35 -21.85
CA VAL A 59 -4.82 -7.29 -22.20
C VAL A 59 -4.96 -7.81 -23.63
N ILE A 60 -6.19 -8.18 -24.06
CA ILE A 60 -6.47 -8.66 -25.43
C ILE A 60 -6.19 -7.56 -26.46
N LEU A 61 -6.57 -6.32 -26.19
CA LEU A 61 -6.34 -5.17 -27.07
C LEU A 61 -4.84 -4.90 -27.31
N THR A 62 -3.98 -5.30 -26.39
CA THR A 62 -2.50 -5.22 -26.54
C THR A 62 -1.90 -6.41 -27.29
N GLY A 63 -2.74 -7.35 -27.81
CA GLY A 63 -2.30 -8.53 -28.56
C GLY A 63 -1.85 -9.71 -27.71
N ILE A 64 -2.05 -9.66 -26.40
CA ILE A 64 -1.72 -10.74 -25.48
C ILE A 64 -2.81 -11.82 -25.54
N ARG A 65 -2.45 -13.04 -25.89
CA ARG A 65 -3.40 -14.15 -26.13
C ARG A 65 -3.57 -15.10 -24.93
N ASN A 66 -2.62 -15.14 -24.01
CA ASN A 66 -2.66 -16.08 -22.89
C ASN A 66 -3.20 -15.43 -21.60
N LEU A 67 -4.52 -15.43 -21.50
CA LEU A 67 -5.24 -14.88 -20.32
C LEU A 67 -5.01 -15.71 -19.04
N SER A 68 -4.76 -17.01 -19.16
CA SER A 68 -4.47 -17.87 -18.01
C SER A 68 -3.19 -17.47 -17.32
N ASP A 69 -2.12 -17.23 -18.09
CA ASP A 69 -0.84 -16.79 -17.54
C ASP A 69 -0.92 -15.36 -17.01
N PHE A 70 -1.72 -14.49 -17.62
CA PHE A 70 -1.97 -13.15 -17.08
C PHE A 70 -2.70 -13.20 -15.72
N ARG A 71 -3.70 -14.06 -15.55
CA ARG A 71 -4.34 -14.29 -14.24
C ARG A 71 -3.34 -14.81 -13.21
N LYS A 72 -2.49 -15.76 -13.60
CA LYS A 72 -1.40 -16.25 -12.76
C LYS A 72 -0.43 -15.13 -12.38
N PHE A 73 -0.08 -14.26 -13.33
CA PHE A 73 0.74 -13.08 -13.09
C PHE A 73 0.13 -12.17 -12.01
N LEU A 74 -1.16 -11.81 -12.13
CA LEU A 74 -1.85 -11.00 -11.11
C LEU A 74 -1.88 -11.69 -9.74
N THR A 75 -2.07 -13.01 -9.70
CA THR A 75 -2.05 -13.78 -8.45
C THR A 75 -0.66 -13.75 -7.80
N VAL A 76 0.41 -13.89 -8.60
CA VAL A 76 1.80 -13.78 -8.12
C VAL A 76 2.09 -12.36 -7.62
N LEU A 77 1.58 -11.32 -8.30
CA LEU A 77 1.68 -9.94 -7.78
C LEU A 77 0.97 -9.80 -6.43
N ALA A 78 -0.25 -10.31 -6.31
CA ALA A 78 -1.04 -10.21 -5.07
C ALA A 78 -0.37 -10.93 -3.89
N SER A 79 0.29 -12.06 -4.12
CA SER A 79 1.06 -12.76 -3.07
C SER A 79 2.29 -11.99 -2.59
N ARG A 80 2.75 -10.99 -3.35
CA ARG A 80 3.93 -10.15 -3.08
C ARG A 80 3.57 -8.71 -2.71
N ILE A 81 2.33 -8.49 -2.31
CA ILE A 81 1.83 -7.19 -1.84
C ILE A 81 2.73 -6.61 -0.75
N GLY A 82 3.07 -5.33 -0.81
CA GLY A 82 3.94 -4.63 0.15
C GLY A 82 5.43 -4.99 0.06
N GLN A 83 5.85 -5.83 -0.90
CA GLN A 83 7.25 -6.24 -1.05
C GLN A 83 7.97 -5.47 -2.15
N GLU A 84 9.31 -5.42 -2.07
CA GLU A 84 10.14 -4.94 -3.18
C GLU A 84 9.89 -5.77 -4.45
N PHE A 85 9.51 -5.10 -5.52
CA PHE A 85 9.11 -5.76 -6.76
C PHE A 85 10.33 -6.16 -7.61
N GLN A 86 10.35 -7.42 -8.04
CA GLN A 86 11.38 -7.99 -8.90
C GLN A 86 10.75 -8.64 -10.13
N LEU A 87 10.72 -7.92 -11.25
CA LEU A 87 10.08 -8.37 -12.47
C LEU A 87 10.58 -9.75 -12.95
N ASN A 88 11.90 -9.98 -12.94
CA ASN A 88 12.46 -11.24 -13.39
C ASN A 88 12.03 -12.43 -12.53
N ALA A 89 11.90 -12.24 -11.21
CA ALA A 89 11.44 -13.30 -10.32
C ALA A 89 9.95 -13.62 -10.57
N VAL A 90 9.13 -12.60 -10.80
CA VAL A 90 7.72 -12.78 -11.16
C VAL A 90 7.58 -13.47 -12.50
N ALA A 91 8.33 -13.05 -13.53
CA ALA A 91 8.30 -13.65 -14.86
C ALA A 91 8.67 -15.15 -14.81
N ALA A 92 9.72 -15.50 -14.05
CA ALA A 92 10.15 -16.88 -13.86
C ALA A 92 9.09 -17.74 -13.16
N GLU A 93 8.45 -17.22 -12.11
CA GLU A 93 7.38 -17.93 -11.37
C GLU A 93 6.12 -18.14 -12.20
N VAL A 94 5.77 -17.16 -13.02
CA VAL A 94 4.64 -17.28 -13.97
C VAL A 94 4.98 -18.24 -15.10
N GLY A 95 6.24 -18.31 -15.52
CA GLY A 95 6.71 -19.11 -16.66
C GLY A 95 6.65 -18.36 -17.99
N VAL A 96 6.83 -17.02 -17.97
CA VAL A 96 6.80 -16.17 -19.17
C VAL A 96 8.11 -15.40 -19.35
N ALA A 97 8.34 -14.90 -20.58
CA ALA A 97 9.47 -14.03 -20.83
C ALA A 97 9.38 -12.73 -20.02
N THR A 98 10.52 -12.21 -19.57
CA THR A 98 10.58 -10.93 -18.81
C THR A 98 9.93 -9.78 -19.59
N GLN A 99 10.08 -9.75 -20.92
CA GLN A 99 9.46 -8.72 -21.77
C GLN A 99 7.93 -8.80 -21.73
N THR A 100 7.36 -10.01 -21.72
CA THR A 100 5.91 -10.22 -21.56
C THR A 100 5.44 -9.74 -20.19
N ALA A 101 6.16 -10.13 -19.12
CA ALA A 101 5.84 -9.68 -17.76
C ALA A 101 5.94 -8.14 -17.62
N LYS A 102 6.88 -7.50 -18.33
CA LYS A 102 7.01 -6.03 -18.36
C LYS A 102 5.81 -5.36 -19.01
N GLN A 103 5.33 -5.90 -20.12
CA GLN A 103 4.11 -5.40 -20.78
C GLN A 103 2.90 -5.55 -19.86
N TRP A 104 2.74 -6.71 -19.23
CA TRP A 104 1.64 -6.95 -18.28
C TRP A 104 1.68 -6.06 -17.06
N LEU A 105 2.89 -5.80 -16.53
CA LEU A 105 3.07 -4.85 -15.43
C LEU A 105 2.61 -3.44 -15.83
N SER A 106 3.02 -2.98 -17.02
CA SER A 106 2.60 -1.66 -17.53
C SER A 106 1.08 -1.56 -17.71
N ILE A 107 0.43 -2.64 -18.15
CA ILE A 107 -1.03 -2.68 -18.25
C ILE A 107 -1.66 -2.61 -16.85
N ALA A 108 -1.19 -3.43 -15.90
CA ALA A 108 -1.73 -3.43 -14.55
C ALA A 108 -1.57 -2.07 -13.85
N GLU A 109 -0.47 -1.36 -14.12
CA GLU A 109 -0.22 -0.03 -13.58
C GLU A 109 -1.10 1.03 -14.28
N SER A 110 -1.14 1.05 -15.62
CA SER A 110 -1.94 2.03 -16.38
C SER A 110 -3.45 1.84 -16.24
N SER A 111 -3.91 0.61 -15.97
CA SER A 111 -5.31 0.32 -15.64
C SER A 111 -5.65 0.58 -14.17
N GLY A 112 -4.72 1.11 -13.38
CA GLY A 112 -4.94 1.44 -11.98
C GLY A 112 -5.20 0.23 -11.08
N ILE A 113 -4.67 -0.95 -11.42
CA ILE A 113 -4.77 -2.17 -10.59
C ILE A 113 -3.71 -2.18 -9.52
N ILE A 114 -2.51 -1.74 -9.87
CA ILE A 114 -1.35 -1.69 -8.99
C ILE A 114 -0.78 -0.27 -8.93
N TYR A 115 -0.06 -0.02 -7.86
CA TYR A 115 0.76 1.16 -7.64
C TYR A 115 2.17 0.72 -7.24
N LEU A 116 3.18 1.30 -7.88
CA LEU A 116 4.58 1.05 -7.57
C LEU A 116 5.13 2.22 -6.77
N LEU A 117 5.29 2.04 -5.45
CA LEU A 117 5.87 3.05 -4.56
C LEU A 117 7.38 3.12 -4.78
N PRO A 118 7.92 4.25 -5.28
CA PRO A 118 9.34 4.39 -5.53
C PRO A 118 10.15 4.46 -4.22
N PRO A 119 11.40 3.98 -4.24
CA PRO A 119 12.32 4.17 -3.13
C PRO A 119 12.80 5.62 -3.04
N PHE A 120 13.05 6.09 -1.82
CA PHE A 120 13.68 7.38 -1.56
C PHE A 120 15.18 7.33 -1.84
N PHE A 121 15.71 8.35 -2.52
CA PHE A 121 17.13 8.55 -2.77
C PHE A 121 17.57 9.95 -2.34
N GLU A 122 18.49 10.05 -1.42
CA GLU A 122 19.08 11.32 -0.98
C GLU A 122 19.90 11.99 -2.08
N ASN A 123 20.49 11.22 -3.00
CA ASN A 123 21.30 11.69 -4.12
C ASN A 123 20.87 11.02 -5.43
N VAL A 124 20.25 11.77 -6.31
CA VAL A 124 19.83 11.34 -7.66
C VAL A 124 20.99 10.80 -8.53
N GLY A 125 22.24 11.08 -8.17
CA GLY A 125 23.45 10.63 -8.90
C GLY A 125 24.05 9.30 -8.42
N LYS A 126 23.61 8.73 -7.31
CA LYS A 126 24.06 7.39 -6.86
C LYS A 126 23.07 6.36 -7.34
N THR A 127 23.46 5.60 -8.35
CA THR A 127 22.71 4.44 -8.86
C THR A 127 22.69 3.31 -7.84
N VAL A 128 21.95 3.48 -6.76
CA VAL A 128 21.50 2.36 -5.95
C VAL A 128 20.21 1.90 -6.58
N ILE A 129 20.23 0.79 -7.31
CA ILE A 129 19.03 0.19 -7.90
C ILE A 129 18.20 -0.36 -6.75
N LYS A 130 17.45 0.49 -6.09
CA LYS A 130 16.39 0.07 -5.19
C LYS A 130 15.14 -0.15 -6.03
N ARG A 131 14.44 -1.22 -5.73
CA ARG A 131 13.24 -1.65 -6.44
C ARG A 131 12.03 -0.99 -5.82
N PRO A 132 10.98 -0.64 -6.60
CA PRO A 132 9.76 -0.12 -6.01
C PRO A 132 9.09 -1.20 -5.13
N LYS A 133 8.32 -0.79 -4.15
CA LYS A 133 7.37 -1.66 -3.45
C LYS A 133 6.08 -1.78 -4.28
N LEU A 134 5.52 -2.98 -4.31
CA LEU A 134 4.28 -3.27 -5.05
C LEU A 134 3.07 -3.16 -4.13
N PHE A 135 2.11 -2.34 -4.51
CA PHE A 135 0.82 -2.21 -3.86
C PHE A 135 -0.32 -2.44 -4.85
N PHE A 136 -1.45 -2.95 -4.36
CA PHE A 136 -2.70 -2.99 -5.10
C PHE A 136 -3.55 -1.77 -4.74
N THR A 137 -4.19 -1.15 -5.72
CA THR A 137 -5.07 0.00 -5.49
C THR A 137 -6.33 -0.39 -4.70
N ASP A 138 -6.70 -1.68 -4.76
CA ASP A 138 -7.77 -2.27 -3.96
C ASP A 138 -7.30 -3.54 -3.24
N THR A 139 -7.31 -3.53 -1.92
CA THR A 139 -6.87 -4.66 -1.09
C THR A 139 -7.84 -5.84 -1.16
N GLY A 140 -9.12 -5.58 -1.40
CA GLY A 140 -10.12 -6.62 -1.57
C GLY A 140 -9.90 -7.44 -2.83
N PHE A 141 -9.50 -6.78 -3.92
CA PHE A 141 -9.12 -7.48 -5.15
C PHE A 141 -7.87 -8.34 -4.95
N ALA A 142 -6.85 -7.81 -4.26
CA ALA A 142 -5.65 -8.58 -3.92
C ALA A 142 -5.98 -9.80 -3.05
N ALA A 143 -6.83 -9.64 -2.02
CA ALA A 143 -7.27 -10.73 -1.16
C ALA A 143 -8.09 -11.78 -1.93
N TRP A 144 -8.91 -11.35 -2.91
CA TRP A 144 -9.65 -12.24 -3.79
C TRP A 144 -8.74 -13.05 -4.71
N LEU A 145 -7.73 -12.43 -5.32
CA LEU A 145 -6.71 -13.12 -6.13
C LEU A 145 -5.94 -14.17 -5.30
N CYS A 146 -5.61 -13.85 -4.05
CA CYS A 146 -4.99 -14.77 -3.10
C CYS A 146 -5.94 -15.83 -2.52
N LYS A 147 -7.23 -15.83 -2.92
CA LYS A 147 -8.26 -16.75 -2.43
C LYS A 147 -8.43 -16.75 -0.91
N ILE A 148 -8.26 -15.60 -0.26
CA ILE A 148 -8.46 -15.44 1.19
C ILE A 148 -9.96 -15.41 1.47
N PRO A 149 -10.51 -16.39 2.23
CA PRO A 149 -11.94 -16.65 2.27
C PRO A 149 -12.75 -15.68 3.13
N SER A 150 -12.12 -15.02 4.12
CA SER A 150 -12.83 -14.15 5.05
C SER A 150 -11.92 -13.09 5.67
N PRO A 151 -12.48 -12.02 6.29
CA PRO A 151 -11.71 -11.04 7.03
C PRO A 151 -10.87 -11.65 8.17
N GLU A 152 -11.43 -12.63 8.88
CA GLU A 152 -10.74 -13.32 9.98
C GLU A 152 -9.56 -14.15 9.46
N ALA A 153 -9.69 -14.75 8.27
CA ALA A 153 -8.59 -15.45 7.62
C ALA A 153 -7.50 -14.43 7.22
N LEU A 154 -7.89 -13.26 6.65
CA LEU A 154 -6.95 -12.22 6.26
C LEU A 154 -6.15 -11.67 7.45
N SER A 155 -6.80 -11.46 8.59
CA SER A 155 -6.13 -10.96 9.80
C SER A 155 -5.07 -11.92 10.37
N LYS A 156 -5.07 -13.19 9.94
CA LYS A 156 -4.20 -14.26 10.45
C LYS A 156 -3.18 -14.79 9.44
N VAL A 157 -3.24 -14.39 8.16
CA VAL A 157 -2.22 -14.81 7.20
C VAL A 157 -0.86 -14.24 7.59
N TYR A 158 0.22 -14.93 7.21
CA TYR A 158 1.59 -14.54 7.58
C TYR A 158 1.99 -13.13 7.10
N ASN A 159 1.40 -12.65 6.01
CA ASN A 159 1.65 -11.33 5.42
C ASN A 159 0.51 -10.32 5.66
N ASN A 160 -0.28 -10.50 6.72
CA ASN A 160 -1.37 -9.58 7.05
C ASN A 160 -0.89 -8.12 7.22
N GLY A 161 0.33 -7.93 7.77
CA GLY A 161 0.96 -6.62 7.88
C GLY A 161 1.10 -5.92 6.54
N SER A 162 1.46 -6.66 5.47
CA SER A 162 1.56 -6.10 4.11
C SER A 162 0.19 -5.68 3.55
N PHE A 163 -0.88 -6.40 3.85
CA PHE A 163 -2.23 -5.98 3.47
C PHE A 163 -2.67 -4.72 4.21
N PHE A 164 -2.34 -4.61 5.50
CA PHE A 164 -2.62 -3.41 6.27
C PHE A 164 -1.79 -2.21 5.79
N GLU A 165 -0.49 -2.41 5.53
CA GLU A 165 0.40 -1.40 4.94
C GLU A 165 -0.15 -0.91 3.60
N ASN A 166 -0.54 -1.83 2.71
CA ASN A 166 -1.14 -1.50 1.43
C ASN A 166 -2.41 -0.65 1.59
N PHE A 167 -3.30 -1.05 2.49
CA PHE A 167 -4.52 -0.31 2.75
C PHE A 167 -4.21 1.12 3.19
N VAL A 168 -3.34 1.29 4.18
CA VAL A 168 -2.95 2.61 4.69
C VAL A 168 -2.31 3.47 3.60
N VAL A 169 -1.33 2.93 2.87
CA VAL A 169 -0.66 3.69 1.79
C VAL A 169 -1.66 4.13 0.73
N MET A 170 -2.64 3.28 0.35
CA MET A 170 -3.65 3.64 -0.63
C MET A 170 -4.67 4.66 -0.11
N GLU A 171 -5.06 4.60 1.16
CA GLU A 171 -5.93 5.64 1.75
C GLU A 171 -5.22 7.01 1.79
N LEU A 172 -3.94 7.02 2.17
CA LEU A 172 -3.14 8.25 2.14
C LEU A 172 -2.98 8.78 0.71
N LEU A 173 -2.68 7.91 -0.26
CA LEU A 173 -2.59 8.27 -1.68
C LEU A 173 -3.90 8.91 -2.18
N LYS A 174 -5.04 8.31 -1.85
CA LYS A 174 -6.36 8.83 -2.18
C LYS A 174 -6.61 10.21 -1.57
N SER A 175 -6.13 10.45 -0.34
CA SER A 175 -6.29 11.77 0.30
C SER A 175 -5.61 12.90 -0.49
N TRP A 176 -4.52 12.62 -1.21
CA TRP A 176 -3.84 13.57 -2.09
C TRP A 176 -4.55 13.71 -3.43
N ILE A 177 -4.79 12.60 -4.12
CA ILE A 177 -5.38 12.59 -5.47
C ILE A 177 -6.78 13.21 -5.47
N HIS A 178 -7.61 12.92 -4.46
CA HIS A 178 -8.97 13.49 -4.36
C HIS A 178 -8.97 14.99 -4.08
N ASN A 179 -7.85 15.55 -3.65
CA ASN A 179 -7.67 17.00 -3.52
C ASN A 179 -7.01 17.65 -4.75
N GLY A 180 -6.73 16.87 -5.80
CA GLY A 180 -6.07 17.37 -7.01
C GLY A 180 -4.57 17.60 -6.83
N GLU A 181 -3.97 17.06 -5.76
CA GLU A 181 -2.56 17.21 -5.45
C GLU A 181 -1.76 15.99 -5.93
N GLU A 182 -0.57 16.23 -6.45
CA GLU A 182 0.35 15.15 -6.83
C GLU A 182 1.04 14.58 -5.58
N PRO A 183 0.94 13.27 -5.31
CA PRO A 183 1.56 12.67 -4.14
C PRO A 183 3.05 12.40 -4.38
N TYR A 184 3.92 13.06 -3.63
CA TYR A 184 5.36 12.77 -3.61
C TYR A 184 5.65 11.76 -2.52
N PHE A 185 5.35 10.49 -2.80
CA PHE A 185 5.43 9.35 -1.89
C PHE A 185 6.62 8.47 -2.22
N TYR A 186 7.34 8.03 -1.20
CA TYR A 186 8.50 7.16 -1.28
C TYR A 186 8.51 6.17 -0.12
N TYR A 187 9.22 5.07 -0.23
CA TYR A 187 9.63 4.30 0.95
C TYR A 187 11.15 4.47 1.16
N TYR A 188 11.62 4.29 2.38
CA TYR A 188 13.05 4.35 2.69
C TYR A 188 13.54 2.97 3.12
N ARG A 189 14.71 2.57 2.61
CA ARG A 189 15.44 1.41 3.09
C ARG A 189 16.92 1.61 2.86
N ASP A 190 17.74 1.39 3.90
CA ASP A 190 19.18 1.49 3.82
C ASP A 190 19.86 0.10 3.75
N THR A 191 21.19 0.09 3.63
CA THR A 191 22.01 -1.13 3.60
C THR A 191 22.09 -1.85 4.95
N ARG A 192 21.66 -1.20 6.04
CA ARG A 192 21.58 -1.76 7.39
C ARG A 192 20.19 -2.31 7.68
N PHE A 193 19.32 -2.36 6.67
CA PHE A 193 17.93 -2.82 6.76
C PHE A 193 17.02 -1.94 7.65
N ASN A 194 17.42 -0.68 7.93
CA ASN A 194 16.45 0.27 8.45
C ASN A 194 15.45 0.61 7.36
N GLU A 195 14.18 0.51 7.68
CA GLU A 195 13.09 0.74 6.75
C GLU A 195 12.09 1.72 7.34
N ILE A 196 11.55 2.61 6.50
CA ILE A 196 10.40 3.46 6.79
C ILE A 196 9.37 3.14 5.72
N ASP A 197 8.18 2.74 6.13
CA ASP A 197 7.14 2.22 5.24
C ASP A 197 6.69 3.27 4.21
N LEU A 198 6.56 4.54 4.63
CA LEU A 198 6.21 5.64 3.75
C LEU A 198 6.91 6.95 4.16
N LEU A 199 7.40 7.69 3.17
CA LEU A 199 7.86 9.07 3.28
C LEU A 199 6.98 9.96 2.42
N ILE A 200 6.36 10.97 3.00
CA ILE A 200 5.61 12.00 2.27
C ILE A 200 6.48 13.25 2.18
N PHE A 201 6.69 13.78 0.98
CA PHE A 201 7.36 15.05 0.77
C PHE A 201 6.34 16.17 0.54
N ASP A 202 6.38 17.21 1.38
CA ASP A 202 5.46 18.35 1.32
C ASP A 202 5.99 19.54 0.51
N GLY A 203 7.14 19.34 -0.18
CA GLY A 203 7.88 20.40 -0.89
C GLY A 203 9.04 20.97 -0.07
N THR A 204 9.10 20.76 1.23
CA THR A 204 10.11 21.27 2.16
C THR A 204 10.68 20.23 3.10
N HIS A 205 9.85 19.32 3.58
CA HIS A 205 10.20 18.30 4.57
C HIS A 205 9.73 16.92 4.12
N TYR A 206 10.44 15.89 4.59
CA TYR A 206 10.04 14.49 4.48
C TYR A 206 9.40 14.04 5.79
N HIS A 207 8.15 13.63 5.71
CA HIS A 207 7.34 13.17 6.83
C HIS A 207 7.35 11.64 6.88
N PRO A 208 8.07 11.02 7.84
CA PRO A 208 8.14 9.57 7.95
C PRO A 208 6.85 9.00 8.56
N ILE A 209 6.38 7.92 7.98
CA ILE A 209 5.23 7.16 8.46
C ILE A 209 5.61 5.70 8.58
N GLU A 210 5.36 5.15 9.75
CA GLU A 210 5.46 3.72 10.03
C GLU A 210 4.06 3.14 10.14
N ILE A 211 3.89 1.90 9.67
CA ILE A 211 2.57 1.25 9.60
C ILE A 211 2.65 -0.10 10.29
N LYS A 212 1.84 -0.33 11.30
CA LYS A 212 1.87 -1.56 12.10
C LYS A 212 0.46 -2.05 12.46
N THR A 213 0.26 -3.36 12.43
CA THR A 213 -1.00 -3.99 12.84
C THR A 213 -1.19 -4.05 14.36
N SER A 214 -0.30 -3.45 15.14
CA SER A 214 -0.38 -3.42 16.60
C SER A 214 -1.46 -2.46 17.09
N ASP A 215 -2.14 -2.82 18.16
CA ASP A 215 -3.04 -1.96 18.94
C ASP A 215 -2.31 -1.19 20.06
N SER A 216 -1.06 -1.57 20.32
CA SER A 216 -0.24 -1.06 21.41
C SER A 216 1.04 -0.41 20.88
N PRO A 217 0.94 0.83 20.32
CA PRO A 217 2.07 1.52 19.73
C PRO A 217 3.16 1.84 20.76
N GLN A 218 4.44 1.66 20.36
CA GLN A 218 5.61 1.86 21.20
C GLN A 218 6.66 2.73 20.49
N ALA A 219 7.40 3.53 21.23
CA ALA A 219 8.47 4.40 20.70
C ALA A 219 9.56 3.61 19.95
N GLY A 220 9.77 2.34 20.32
CA GLY A 220 10.69 1.45 19.59
C GLY A 220 10.35 1.21 18.13
N MET A 221 9.08 1.36 17.73
CA MET A 221 8.59 1.12 16.36
C MET A 221 9.00 2.23 15.38
N ILE A 222 9.36 3.43 15.88
CA ILE A 222 9.70 4.59 15.04
C ILE A 222 11.21 4.87 14.99
N LYS A 223 12.06 3.96 15.46
CA LYS A 223 13.52 4.16 15.50
C LYS A 223 14.15 4.47 14.14
N ALA A 224 13.59 3.92 13.05
CA ALA A 224 14.08 4.15 11.70
C ALA A 224 13.93 5.62 11.24
N PHE A 225 13.05 6.41 11.88
CA PHE A 225 12.88 7.82 11.54
C PHE A 225 14.15 8.64 11.77
N ASP A 226 15.01 8.19 12.67
CA ASP A 226 16.31 8.80 12.92
C ASP A 226 17.29 8.65 11.76
N CYS A 227 17.02 7.79 10.80
CA CYS A 227 17.81 7.64 9.57
C CYS A 227 17.60 8.81 8.59
N ILE A 228 16.51 9.56 8.72
CA ILE A 228 16.23 10.77 7.92
C ILE A 228 16.90 11.96 8.63
N LYS A 229 18.23 12.03 8.51
CA LYS A 229 19.06 13.12 9.06
C LYS A 229 20.11 13.48 8.02
N GLY A 230 20.11 14.72 7.59
CA GLY A 230 21.13 15.22 6.66
C GLY A 230 21.01 16.72 6.45
N ASN A 231 22.06 17.32 5.90
CA ASN A 231 22.07 18.74 5.59
C ASN A 231 21.14 19.08 4.38
N THR A 232 20.82 18.10 3.56
CA THR A 232 20.01 18.25 2.34
C THR A 232 18.57 17.77 2.52
N VAL A 233 18.30 16.90 3.50
CA VAL A 233 16.97 16.33 3.75
C VAL A 233 16.50 16.79 5.12
N LYS A 234 15.42 17.56 5.14
CA LYS A 234 14.79 17.99 6.38
C LYS A 234 13.68 16.99 6.75
N ARG A 235 13.77 16.43 7.94
CA ARG A 235 12.70 15.62 8.51
C ARG A 235 11.62 16.53 9.09
N GLY A 236 10.38 16.30 8.70
CA GLY A 236 9.18 16.86 9.30
C GLY A 236 8.65 15.99 10.43
N SER A 237 7.47 16.31 10.95
CA SER A 237 6.73 15.48 11.89
C SER A 237 6.44 14.11 11.29
N GLY A 238 6.40 13.07 12.12
CA GLY A 238 6.10 11.72 11.70
C GLY A 238 4.80 11.18 12.28
N ALA A 239 4.39 10.01 11.79
CA ALA A 239 3.25 9.28 12.32
C ALA A 239 3.54 7.78 12.42
N LEU A 240 2.95 7.12 13.42
CA LEU A 240 2.77 5.68 13.44
C LEU A 240 1.28 5.39 13.23
N ILE A 241 0.92 4.85 12.08
CA ILE A 241 -0.46 4.45 11.79
C ILE A 241 -0.64 2.99 12.17
N CYS A 242 -1.57 2.74 13.10
CA CYS A 242 -1.76 1.40 13.65
C CYS A 242 -3.21 1.17 14.11
N LEU A 243 -3.51 -0.03 14.63
CA LEU A 243 -4.85 -0.40 15.09
C LEU A 243 -5.15 0.10 16.52
N THR A 244 -4.50 1.18 16.96
CA THR A 244 -4.73 1.75 18.29
C THR A 244 -6.12 2.38 18.40
N PRO A 245 -6.82 2.19 19.53
CA PRO A 245 -8.12 2.84 19.76
C PRO A 245 -8.01 4.33 20.13
N LYS A 246 -6.81 4.80 20.50
CA LYS A 246 -6.57 6.18 20.92
C LYS A 246 -5.24 6.70 20.41
N ALA A 247 -5.27 7.90 19.85
CA ALA A 247 -4.06 8.60 19.46
C ALA A 247 -3.21 8.97 20.69
N ARG A 248 -1.87 8.87 20.58
CA ARG A 248 -0.93 9.24 21.63
C ARG A 248 0.43 9.67 21.07
N TYR A 249 1.13 10.49 21.79
CA TYR A 249 2.51 10.86 21.46
C TYR A 249 3.46 9.67 21.67
N LEU A 250 4.36 9.47 20.69
CA LEU A 250 5.52 8.57 20.80
C LEU A 250 6.82 9.35 21.03
N SER A 251 6.89 10.58 20.53
CA SER A 251 7.94 11.57 20.77
C SER A 251 7.33 12.98 20.69
N SER A 252 8.17 14.01 20.77
CA SER A 252 7.71 15.42 20.65
C SER A 252 7.11 15.77 19.29
N ASP A 253 7.41 14.99 18.24
CA ASP A 253 7.09 15.25 16.85
C ASP A 253 6.46 14.05 16.13
N VAL A 254 6.16 12.95 16.85
CA VAL A 254 5.54 11.74 16.29
C VAL A 254 4.34 11.33 17.11
N VAL A 255 3.21 11.16 16.43
CA VAL A 255 1.95 10.67 16.99
C VAL A 255 1.62 9.29 16.44
N ALA A 256 1.20 8.39 17.32
CA ALA A 256 0.54 7.15 16.93
C ALA A 256 -0.96 7.35 16.90
N HIS A 257 -1.62 6.94 15.83
CA HIS A 257 -3.07 7.04 15.66
C HIS A 257 -3.62 5.98 14.70
N SER A 258 -4.93 5.86 14.66
CA SER A 258 -5.61 4.99 13.69
C SER A 258 -5.65 5.63 12.30
N ILE A 259 -5.78 4.81 11.27
CA ILE A 259 -6.08 5.28 9.90
C ILE A 259 -7.42 6.05 9.84
N TRP A 260 -8.32 5.78 10.77
CA TRP A 260 -9.63 6.44 10.85
C TRP A 260 -9.60 7.83 11.51
N ASP A 261 -8.44 8.26 11.97
CA ASP A 261 -8.21 9.61 12.54
C ASP A 261 -7.69 10.61 11.50
N ILE A 262 -7.59 10.20 10.24
CA ILE A 262 -7.06 10.95 9.09
C ILE A 262 -8.17 11.66 8.32
#